data_2597186745b615a7b646796f1a1f4c22
#
_entry.id   2597186745b615a7b646796f1a1f4c22
#
_cell.length_a   1.000
_cell.length_b   1.000
_cell.length_c   1.000
_cell.angle_alpha   90.00
_cell.angle_beta   90.00
_cell.angle_gamma   90.00
#
_symmetry.space_group_name_H-M   'P 1'
#
loop_
_entity.id
_entity.type
_entity.pdbx_description
1 polymer ?
#
loop_
_entity_poly.entity_id
_entity_poly.type
_entity_poly.pdbx_seq_one_letter_code
_entity_poly.pdbx_strand_id
1 'polypeptide(L)'
;EDFEQVKSDIIRLRQIFSHIDKIRIMGGEPLLNPDLIKYIVMIKQNFPYTDLRIVTNGILLKNISKELLECINENDVMIDISVYPPLVNKMDSIIKKLREKNVKVFIENIGKFKPILLNKKRMYPYKELRDCNCINLREGYLASCPLVFTIQYINDNYNNKYNYTTNKINIYK
;
A
#
# COMPACT_ATOMS: atom_id res chain seq x y z
N GLU A 1 -3.13 10.38 -3.87
CA GLU A 1 -2.22 11.47 -3.47
C GLU A 1 -1.58 12.08 -4.72
N ASP A 2 -1.24 13.35 -4.62
CA ASP A 2 -0.50 14.05 -5.66
C ASP A 2 0.93 13.52 -5.77
N PHE A 3 1.42 13.35 -7.01
CA PHE A 3 2.75 12.78 -7.26
C PHE A 3 3.87 13.64 -6.67
N GLU A 4 3.79 14.97 -6.79
CA GLU A 4 4.84 15.87 -6.29
C GLU A 4 4.90 15.89 -4.77
N GLN A 5 3.76 15.74 -4.09
CA GLN A 5 3.75 15.58 -2.63
C GLN A 5 4.45 14.29 -2.21
N VAL A 6 4.09 13.15 -2.81
CA VAL A 6 4.71 11.86 -2.47
C VAL A 6 6.19 11.85 -2.80
N LYS A 7 6.61 12.47 -3.91
CA LYS A 7 8.01 12.63 -4.27
C LYS A 7 8.79 13.42 -3.22
N SER A 8 8.23 14.53 -2.75
CA SER A 8 8.83 15.34 -1.68
C SER A 8 8.95 14.51 -0.39
N ASP A 9 7.92 13.75 -0.05
CA ASP A 9 7.91 12.89 1.12
C ASP A 9 8.97 11.78 1.04
N ILE A 10 9.12 11.13 -0.10
CA ILE A 10 10.15 10.09 -0.31
C ILE A 10 11.57 10.67 -0.24
N ILE A 11 11.79 11.84 -0.83
CA ILE A 11 13.07 12.55 -0.71
C ILE A 11 13.37 12.87 0.76
N ARG A 12 12.36 13.34 1.49
CA ARG A 12 12.51 13.62 2.92
C ARG A 12 12.78 12.36 3.73
N LEU A 13 12.10 11.26 3.45
CA LEU A 13 12.38 9.97 4.09
C LEU A 13 13.83 9.53 3.82
N ARG A 14 14.36 9.75 2.61
CA ARG A 14 15.75 9.43 2.29
C ARG A 14 16.76 10.23 3.10
N GLN A 15 16.42 11.47 3.50
CA GLN A 15 17.26 12.27 4.39
C GLN A 15 17.25 11.76 5.83
N ILE A 16 16.13 11.17 6.28
CA ILE A 16 15.94 10.68 7.65
C ILE A 16 16.46 9.24 7.80
N PHE A 17 16.22 8.39 6.80
CA PHE A 17 16.53 6.97 6.83
C PHE A 17 17.57 6.62 5.77
N SER A 18 18.66 5.98 6.18
CA SER A 18 19.66 5.44 5.25
C SER A 18 19.15 4.23 4.47
N HIS A 19 18.20 3.49 5.04
CA HIS A 19 17.61 2.29 4.47
C HIS A 19 16.16 2.10 4.93
N ILE A 20 15.33 1.57 4.04
CA ILE A 20 13.98 1.07 4.34
C ILE A 20 13.88 -0.32 3.74
N ASP A 21 13.68 -1.33 4.57
CA ASP A 21 13.65 -2.73 4.14
C ASP A 21 12.57 -3.00 3.10
N LYS A 22 11.36 -2.47 3.34
CA LYS A 22 10.21 -2.72 2.49
C LYS A 22 9.35 -1.47 2.32
N ILE A 23 8.98 -1.19 1.07
CA ILE A 23 7.99 -0.17 0.71
C ILE A 23 6.85 -0.85 -0.05
N ARG A 24 5.61 -0.56 0.34
CA ARG A 24 4.41 -1.07 -0.32
C ARG A 24 3.61 0.08 -0.91
N ILE A 25 3.47 0.09 -2.24
CA ILE A 25 2.55 0.99 -2.93
C ILE A 25 1.15 0.42 -2.74
N MET A 26 0.34 1.15 -1.99
CA MET A 26 -1.03 0.77 -1.64
C MET A 26 -1.98 1.94 -1.95
N GLY A 27 -3.26 1.67 -1.92
CA GLY A 27 -4.29 2.70 -2.09
C GLY A 27 -5.65 2.04 -2.22
N GLY A 28 -6.55 2.60 -3.01
CA GLY A 28 -7.75 1.88 -3.44
C GLY A 28 -7.35 0.69 -4.32
N GLU A 29 -6.85 0.98 -5.51
CA GLU A 29 -6.24 0.00 -6.42
C GLU A 29 -5.08 0.69 -7.18
N PRO A 30 -3.82 0.36 -6.88
CA PRO A 30 -2.66 1.03 -7.50
C PRO A 30 -2.61 0.92 -9.02
N LEU A 31 -3.11 -0.19 -9.58
CA LEU A 31 -3.12 -0.42 -11.03
C LEU A 31 -4.06 0.52 -11.80
N LEU A 32 -4.90 1.30 -11.11
CA LEU A 32 -5.70 2.37 -11.70
C LEU A 32 -4.94 3.69 -11.80
N ASN A 33 -3.79 3.81 -11.13
CA ASN A 33 -3.02 5.05 -11.14
C ASN A 33 -2.20 5.16 -12.44
N PRO A 34 -2.43 6.15 -13.30
CA PRO A 34 -1.69 6.33 -14.55
C PRO A 34 -0.21 6.64 -14.32
N ASP A 35 0.14 7.18 -13.17
CA ASP A 35 1.52 7.55 -12.81
C ASP A 35 2.28 6.44 -12.05
N LEU A 36 1.72 5.21 -11.95
CA LEU A 36 2.32 4.12 -11.16
C LEU A 36 3.79 3.86 -11.53
N ILE A 37 4.13 3.91 -12.82
CA ILE A 37 5.52 3.77 -13.29
C ILE A 37 6.42 4.87 -12.70
N LYS A 38 5.95 6.11 -12.68
CA LYS A 38 6.72 7.23 -12.09
C LYS A 38 6.97 7.01 -10.60
N TYR A 39 5.98 6.49 -9.85
CA TYR A 39 6.17 6.14 -8.43
C TYR A 39 7.22 5.04 -8.24
N ILE A 40 7.16 3.98 -9.04
CA ILE A 40 8.16 2.89 -8.98
C ILE A 40 9.57 3.43 -9.17
N VAL A 41 9.79 4.15 -10.27
CA VAL A 41 11.11 4.68 -10.63
C VAL A 41 11.62 5.64 -9.55
N MET A 42 10.78 6.58 -9.12
CA MET A 42 11.13 7.57 -8.10
C MET A 42 11.50 6.92 -6.76
N ILE A 43 10.74 5.92 -6.32
CA ILE A 43 11.05 5.19 -5.07
C ILE A 43 12.38 4.44 -5.20
N LYS A 44 12.61 3.74 -6.31
CA LYS A 44 13.84 2.98 -6.54
C LYS A 44 15.08 3.87 -6.71
N GLN A 45 14.93 5.07 -7.25
CA GLN A 45 16.01 6.07 -7.29
C GLN A 45 16.46 6.51 -5.90
N ASN A 46 15.52 6.62 -4.95
CA ASN A 46 15.82 7.04 -3.58
C ASN A 46 16.19 5.87 -2.66
N PHE A 47 15.57 4.71 -2.85
CA PHE A 47 15.78 3.49 -2.07
C PHE A 47 16.02 2.28 -2.98
N PRO A 48 17.21 2.17 -3.62
CA PRO A 48 17.48 1.15 -4.63
C PRO A 48 17.39 -0.29 -4.12
N TYR A 49 17.69 -0.51 -2.86
CA TYR A 49 17.73 -1.85 -2.25
C TYR A 49 16.45 -2.23 -1.48
N THR A 50 15.43 -1.37 -1.49
CA THR A 50 14.16 -1.69 -0.83
C THR A 50 13.41 -2.81 -1.55
N ASP A 51 12.79 -3.71 -0.78
CA ASP A 51 11.78 -4.65 -1.28
C ASP A 51 10.51 -3.84 -1.64
N LEU A 52 10.45 -3.36 -2.89
CA LEU A 52 9.32 -2.57 -3.38
C LEU A 52 8.20 -3.49 -3.86
N ARG A 53 6.99 -3.26 -3.35
CA ARG A 53 5.82 -4.08 -3.69
C ARG A 53 4.64 -3.21 -4.13
N ILE A 54 3.91 -3.71 -5.13
CA ILE A 54 2.60 -3.20 -5.53
C ILE A 54 1.54 -4.12 -4.93
N VAL A 55 0.69 -3.59 -4.05
CA VAL A 55 -0.40 -4.36 -3.42
C VAL A 55 -1.68 -4.17 -4.20
N THR A 56 -2.21 -5.24 -4.76
CA THR A 56 -3.38 -5.20 -5.64
C THR A 56 -4.36 -6.33 -5.33
N ASN A 57 -5.65 -6.13 -5.67
CA ASN A 57 -6.64 -7.21 -5.65
C ASN A 57 -6.51 -8.18 -6.85
N GLY A 58 -5.63 -7.89 -7.80
CA GLY A 58 -5.30 -8.72 -8.95
C GLY A 58 -6.27 -8.65 -10.13
N ILE A 59 -7.41 -7.97 -10.01
CA ILE A 59 -8.45 -7.95 -11.08
C ILE A 59 -7.91 -7.35 -12.38
N LEU A 60 -7.09 -6.30 -12.27
CA LEU A 60 -6.56 -5.57 -13.43
C LEU A 60 -5.31 -6.21 -14.04
N LEU A 61 -4.69 -7.19 -13.36
CA LEU A 61 -3.47 -7.85 -13.83
C LEU A 61 -3.64 -8.59 -15.16
N LYS A 62 -4.86 -9.00 -15.49
CA LYS A 62 -5.16 -9.63 -16.79
C LYS A 62 -4.86 -8.71 -17.97
N ASN A 63 -4.93 -7.40 -17.78
CA ASN A 63 -4.74 -6.35 -18.79
C ASN A 63 -3.55 -5.45 -18.46
N ILE A 64 -2.59 -5.94 -17.67
CA ILE A 64 -1.37 -5.17 -17.34
C ILE A 64 -0.62 -4.78 -18.61
N SER A 65 -0.22 -3.51 -18.72
CA SER A 65 0.48 -3.02 -19.90
C SER A 65 1.90 -3.59 -19.99
N LYS A 66 2.45 -3.59 -21.22
CA LYS A 66 3.81 -4.05 -21.47
C LYS A 66 4.83 -3.14 -20.77
N GLU A 67 4.61 -1.85 -20.83
CA GLU A 67 5.48 -0.83 -20.22
C GLU A 67 5.56 -1.00 -18.69
N LEU A 68 4.41 -1.28 -18.07
CA LEU A 68 4.40 -1.52 -16.60
C LEU A 68 5.10 -2.84 -16.25
N LEU A 69 4.93 -3.89 -17.06
CA LEU A 69 5.64 -5.16 -16.85
C LEU A 69 7.16 -5.01 -16.99
N GLU A 70 7.61 -4.26 -17.99
CA GLU A 70 9.03 -3.94 -18.18
C GLU A 70 9.58 -3.17 -17.00
N CYS A 71 8.88 -2.11 -16.57
CA CYS A 71 9.26 -1.33 -15.39
C CYS A 71 9.34 -2.17 -14.10
N ILE A 72 8.38 -3.08 -13.88
CA ILE A 72 8.36 -4.01 -12.73
C ILE A 72 9.61 -4.89 -12.73
N ASN A 73 9.96 -5.48 -13.89
CA ASN A 73 11.11 -6.36 -14.00
C ASN A 73 12.44 -5.60 -13.86
N GLU A 74 12.60 -4.46 -14.52
CA GLU A 74 13.82 -3.65 -14.48
C GLU A 74 14.11 -3.11 -13.07
N ASN A 75 13.08 -2.84 -12.30
CA ASN A 75 13.20 -2.30 -10.95
C ASN A 75 13.07 -3.36 -9.84
N ASP A 76 13.02 -4.65 -10.22
CA ASP A 76 12.88 -5.76 -9.26
C ASP A 76 11.71 -5.56 -8.28
N VAL A 77 10.53 -5.21 -8.81
CA VAL A 77 9.31 -4.96 -8.04
C VAL A 77 8.51 -6.25 -7.90
N MET A 78 8.00 -6.51 -6.70
CA MET A 78 7.12 -7.65 -6.44
C MET A 78 5.65 -7.23 -6.55
N ILE A 79 4.82 -8.06 -7.15
CA ILE A 79 3.36 -7.91 -7.08
C ILE A 79 2.84 -8.72 -5.90
N ASP A 80 2.22 -8.03 -4.95
CA ASP A 80 1.63 -8.60 -3.73
C ASP A 80 0.10 -8.65 -3.93
N ILE A 81 -0.44 -9.85 -4.21
CA ILE A 81 -1.83 -10.04 -4.61
C ILE A 81 -2.67 -10.45 -3.39
N SER A 82 -3.61 -9.61 -3.01
CA SER A 82 -4.64 -9.92 -2.02
C SER A 82 -5.81 -10.64 -2.70
N VAL A 83 -5.86 -11.96 -2.60
CA VAL A 83 -6.89 -12.78 -3.25
C VAL A 83 -8.11 -12.92 -2.35
N TYR A 84 -9.20 -12.33 -2.78
CA TYR A 84 -10.50 -12.44 -2.11
C TYR A 84 -11.28 -13.67 -2.60
N PRO A 85 -12.17 -14.30 -1.76
CA PRO A 85 -12.84 -15.56 -2.08
C PRO A 85 -13.49 -15.65 -3.48
N PRO A 86 -14.15 -14.59 -4.00
CA PRO A 86 -14.75 -14.64 -5.35
C PRO A 86 -13.73 -14.71 -6.49
N LEU A 87 -12.45 -14.44 -6.22
CA LEU A 87 -11.39 -14.33 -7.22
C LEU A 87 -10.46 -15.55 -7.26
N VAL A 88 -10.51 -16.43 -6.26
CA VAL A 88 -9.57 -17.55 -6.09
C VAL A 88 -9.42 -18.34 -7.39
N ASN A 89 -10.53 -18.81 -7.98
CA ASN A 89 -10.49 -19.65 -9.18
C ASN A 89 -10.04 -18.91 -10.46
N LYS A 90 -9.95 -17.58 -10.43
CA LYS A 90 -9.54 -16.77 -11.58
C LYS A 90 -8.08 -16.35 -11.54
N MET A 91 -7.44 -16.46 -10.38
CA MET A 91 -6.08 -15.96 -10.17
C MET A 91 -5.00 -16.90 -10.72
N ASP A 92 -5.21 -18.21 -10.72
CA ASP A 92 -4.16 -19.17 -11.11
C ASP A 92 -3.61 -18.92 -12.51
N SER A 93 -4.49 -18.66 -13.49
CA SER A 93 -4.07 -18.36 -14.87
C SER A 93 -3.33 -17.03 -14.99
N ILE A 94 -3.70 -16.02 -14.19
CA ILE A 94 -3.06 -14.71 -14.17
C ILE A 94 -1.67 -14.83 -13.52
N ILE A 95 -1.60 -15.52 -12.38
CA ILE A 95 -0.33 -15.74 -11.66
C ILE A 95 0.66 -16.51 -12.52
N LYS A 96 0.19 -17.56 -13.22
CA LYS A 96 1.01 -18.34 -14.14
C LYS A 96 1.60 -17.44 -15.23
N LYS A 97 0.78 -16.61 -15.89
CA LYS A 97 1.23 -15.67 -16.93
C LYS A 97 2.24 -14.65 -16.41
N LEU A 98 2.09 -14.14 -15.19
CA LEU A 98 3.04 -13.21 -14.60
C LEU A 98 4.38 -13.88 -14.34
N ARG A 99 4.38 -15.11 -13.81
CA ARG A 99 5.59 -15.89 -13.58
C ARG A 99 6.33 -16.26 -14.87
N GLU A 100 5.59 -16.60 -15.93
CA GLU A 100 6.15 -16.82 -17.27
C GLU A 100 6.84 -15.57 -17.84
N LYS A 101 6.45 -14.38 -17.35
CA LYS A 101 7.07 -13.09 -17.68
C LYS A 101 8.13 -12.64 -16.64
N ASN A 102 8.61 -13.56 -15.79
CA ASN A 102 9.60 -13.33 -14.75
C ASN A 102 9.18 -12.32 -13.66
N VAL A 103 7.89 -12.06 -13.50
CA VAL A 103 7.39 -11.17 -12.44
C VAL A 103 7.35 -11.92 -11.11
N LYS A 104 7.95 -11.35 -10.07
CA LYS A 104 7.87 -11.85 -8.70
C LYS A 104 6.46 -11.63 -8.13
N VAL A 105 5.82 -12.69 -7.66
CA VAL A 105 4.45 -12.63 -7.14
C VAL A 105 4.39 -13.24 -5.75
N PHE A 106 3.85 -12.47 -4.80
CA PHE A 106 3.42 -12.96 -3.50
C PHE A 106 1.89 -13.03 -3.48
N ILE A 107 1.32 -14.03 -2.80
CA ILE A 107 -0.12 -14.26 -2.79
C ILE A 107 -0.57 -14.34 -1.34
N GLU A 108 -1.50 -13.45 -0.98
CA GLU A 108 -2.16 -13.47 0.31
C GLU A 108 -3.65 -13.80 0.13
N ASN A 109 -4.08 -14.94 0.67
CA ASN A 109 -5.48 -15.34 0.65
C ASN A 109 -6.25 -14.64 1.78
N ILE A 110 -7.15 -13.74 1.42
CA ILE A 110 -7.96 -12.97 2.35
C ILE A 110 -9.26 -13.73 2.64
N GLY A 111 -9.30 -14.50 3.70
CA GLY A 111 -10.47 -15.32 4.03
C GLY A 111 -11.69 -14.52 4.47
N LYS A 112 -11.52 -13.49 5.29
CA LYS A 112 -12.60 -12.62 5.80
C LYS A 112 -12.09 -11.20 6.05
N PHE A 113 -12.92 -10.23 5.70
CA PHE A 113 -12.70 -8.85 6.17
C PHE A 113 -12.91 -8.80 7.69
N LYS A 114 -11.92 -8.34 8.41
CA LYS A 114 -12.12 -8.01 9.84
C LYS A 114 -12.84 -6.68 9.91
N PRO A 115 -14.00 -6.58 10.60
CA PRO A 115 -14.71 -5.32 10.78
C PRO A 115 -13.88 -4.42 11.70
N ILE A 116 -13.20 -3.43 11.14
CA ILE A 116 -12.30 -2.54 11.87
C ILE A 116 -13.07 -1.45 12.64
N LEU A 117 -14.31 -1.13 12.26
CA LEU A 117 -15.05 0.03 12.76
C LEU A 117 -16.42 -0.27 13.39
N LEU A 118 -16.78 -1.52 13.63
CA LEU A 118 -18.18 -1.88 13.95
C LEU A 118 -18.59 -1.72 15.42
N ASN A 119 -17.76 -1.25 16.32
CA ASN A 119 -18.18 -1.15 17.71
C ASN A 119 -17.96 0.25 18.29
N LYS A 120 -19.06 1.02 18.42
CA LYS A 120 -19.07 2.36 19.08
C LYS A 120 -18.51 2.32 20.53
N LYS A 121 -18.40 1.14 21.15
CA LYS A 121 -17.94 0.96 22.53
C LYS A 121 -16.53 0.37 22.67
N ARG A 122 -15.95 -0.15 21.60
CA ARG A 122 -14.60 -0.70 21.61
C ARG A 122 -13.84 -0.18 20.39
N MET A 123 -13.11 0.91 20.58
CA MET A 123 -11.85 1.01 19.87
C MET A 123 -11.05 -0.23 20.24
N TYR A 124 -10.53 -0.95 19.25
CA TYR A 124 -9.67 -2.08 19.50
C TYR A 124 -8.65 -1.69 20.57
N PRO A 125 -8.46 -2.50 21.61
CA PRO A 125 -7.42 -2.20 22.57
C PRO A 125 -6.11 -2.04 21.79
N TYR A 126 -5.36 -1.01 22.13
CA TYR A 126 -4.07 -0.61 21.52
C TYR A 126 -3.10 -1.79 21.28
N LYS A 127 -3.34 -2.92 21.97
CA LYS A 127 -2.60 -4.17 21.87
C LYS A 127 -2.85 -4.93 20.56
N GLU A 128 -4.05 -4.87 19.97
CA GLU A 128 -4.38 -5.55 18.71
C GLU A 128 -3.94 -4.76 17.46
N LEU A 129 -3.78 -3.43 17.60
CA LEU A 129 -3.20 -2.59 16.56
C LEU A 129 -1.66 -2.75 16.45
N ARG A 130 -1.02 -3.33 17.48
CA ARG A 130 0.43 -3.58 17.48
C ARG A 130 0.88 -4.77 16.64
N ASP A 131 -0.02 -5.64 16.23
CA ASP A 131 0.31 -6.81 15.39
C ASP A 131 0.53 -6.45 13.91
N CYS A 132 0.24 -5.22 13.54
CA CYS A 132 0.54 -4.66 12.24
C CYS A 132 1.83 -3.83 12.34
N ASN A 133 2.97 -4.41 12.02
CA ASN A 133 4.26 -3.70 11.95
C ASN A 133 4.35 -2.75 10.73
N CYS A 134 3.21 -2.24 10.25
CA CYS A 134 3.15 -1.35 9.12
C CYS A 134 3.24 0.10 9.58
N ILE A 135 4.11 0.88 8.94
CA ILE A 135 4.10 2.33 9.05
C ILE A 135 3.52 2.88 7.74
N ASN A 136 2.56 3.77 7.85
CA ASN A 136 1.89 4.38 6.73
C ASN A 136 2.38 5.81 6.57
N LEU A 137 2.76 6.18 5.36
CA LEU A 137 3.12 7.54 4.97
C LEU A 137 1.95 8.15 4.20
N ARG A 138 1.55 9.36 4.59
CA ARG A 138 0.59 10.17 3.85
C ARG A 138 0.75 11.65 4.16
N GLU A 139 0.85 12.47 3.12
CA GLU A 139 0.87 13.94 3.23
C GLU A 139 1.90 14.45 4.26
N GLY A 140 3.12 13.90 4.23
CA GLY A 140 4.20 14.28 5.15
C GLY A 140 4.08 13.72 6.57
N TYR A 141 3.18 12.79 6.82
CA TYR A 141 3.00 12.18 8.13
C TYR A 141 3.23 10.67 8.10
N LEU A 142 3.91 10.16 9.10
CA LEU A 142 4.01 8.73 9.41
C LEU A 142 3.03 8.36 10.51
N ALA A 143 2.34 7.24 10.34
CA ALA A 143 1.46 6.68 11.36
C ALA A 143 1.49 5.14 11.33
N SER A 144 1.34 4.51 12.50
CA SER A 144 1.33 3.05 12.65
C SER A 144 0.03 2.38 12.16
N CYS A 145 -1.01 3.16 11.83
CA CYS A 145 -2.29 2.63 11.38
C CYS A 145 -2.89 3.51 10.28
N PRO A 146 -3.33 2.93 9.14
CA PRO A 146 -3.92 3.71 8.05
C PRO A 146 -5.24 4.40 8.45
N LEU A 147 -5.93 3.89 9.46
CA LEU A 147 -7.15 4.51 9.99
C LEU A 147 -6.92 5.94 10.48
N VAL A 148 -5.72 6.24 10.95
CA VAL A 148 -5.34 7.60 11.38
C VAL A 148 -5.60 8.64 10.28
N PHE A 149 -5.46 8.23 9.02
CA PHE A 149 -5.66 9.11 7.87
C PHE A 149 -7.09 9.13 7.31
N THR A 150 -7.93 8.15 7.71
CA THR A 150 -9.27 7.98 7.13
C THR A 150 -10.39 8.28 8.11
N ILE A 151 -10.10 8.30 9.41
CA ILE A 151 -11.12 8.42 10.44
C ILE A 151 -11.89 9.76 10.38
N GLN A 152 -11.20 10.85 10.09
CA GLN A 152 -11.82 12.15 9.93
C GLN A 152 -12.82 12.13 8.78
N TYR A 153 -12.41 11.59 7.62
CA TYR A 153 -13.31 11.42 6.47
C TYR A 153 -14.55 10.59 6.83
N ILE A 154 -14.38 9.53 7.63
CA ILE A 154 -15.50 8.70 8.09
C ILE A 154 -16.42 9.50 9.02
N ASN A 155 -15.85 10.28 9.95
CA ASN A 155 -16.64 11.12 10.83
C ASN A 155 -17.45 12.17 10.05
N ASP A 156 -16.83 12.84 9.09
CA ASP A 156 -17.42 13.91 8.32
C ASP A 156 -18.54 13.41 7.38
N ASN A 157 -18.35 12.24 6.74
CA ASN A 157 -19.26 11.72 5.75
C ASN A 157 -20.36 10.80 6.29
N TYR A 158 -20.16 10.21 7.46
CA TYR A 158 -21.10 9.21 8.02
C TYR A 158 -21.66 9.62 9.39
N ASN A 159 -21.56 10.91 9.75
CA ASN A 159 -22.04 11.47 11.01
C ASN A 159 -21.62 10.65 12.24
N ASN A 160 -20.39 10.11 12.21
CA ASN A 160 -19.80 9.37 13.31
C ASN A 160 -18.96 10.32 14.19
N LYS A 161 -18.82 9.97 15.46
CA LYS A 161 -17.98 10.69 16.42
C LYS A 161 -16.94 9.73 17.00
N TYR A 162 -16.10 9.18 16.15
CA TYR A 162 -14.97 8.40 16.62
C TYR A 162 -13.91 9.34 17.21
N ASN A 163 -13.65 9.20 18.49
CA ASN A 163 -12.58 9.95 19.13
C ASN A 163 -11.25 9.28 18.81
N TYR A 164 -10.31 10.06 18.27
CA TYR A 164 -9.06 9.52 17.76
C TYR A 164 -7.88 10.35 18.28
N THR A 165 -7.14 9.79 19.21
CA THR A 165 -5.82 10.33 19.57
C THR A 165 -4.84 9.87 18.49
N THR A 166 -4.50 10.78 17.59
CA THR A 166 -3.68 10.46 16.43
C THR A 166 -2.21 10.67 16.75
N ASN A 167 -1.48 9.59 16.93
CA ASN A 167 -0.03 9.64 16.91
C ASN A 167 0.45 9.66 15.44
N LYS A 168 0.54 10.86 14.88
CA LYS A 168 1.19 11.12 13.59
C LYS A 168 2.53 11.79 13.85
N ILE A 169 3.56 11.38 13.14
CA ILE A 169 4.85 12.05 13.15
C ILE A 169 4.97 12.82 11.85
N ASN A 170 5.15 14.14 11.93
CA ASN A 170 5.44 14.97 10.77
C ASN A 170 6.92 14.81 10.42
N ILE A 171 7.22 14.37 9.19
CA ILE A 171 8.60 14.12 8.75
C ILE A 171 9.39 15.38 8.40
N TYR A 172 8.72 16.54 8.37
CA TYR A 172 9.34 17.84 8.06
C TYR A 172 9.65 18.69 9.30
N LYS A 173 9.32 18.19 10.51
CA LYS A 173 9.55 18.92 11.78
C LYS A 173 10.70 18.36 12.58
#